data_f0abae86b007449a4bcbb2c90d1cc4e6
#
_entry.id   f0abae86b007449a4bcbb2c90d1cc4e6
#
_cell.length_a   1.000
_cell.length_b   1.000
_cell.length_c   1.000
_cell.angle_alpha   90.00
_cell.angle_beta   90.00
_cell.angle_gamma   90.00
#
_symmetry.space_group_name_H-M   'P 1'
#
loop_
_entity.id
_entity.type
_entity.pdbx_description
1 polymer ?
#
loop_
_entity_poly.entity_id
_entity_poly.type
_entity_poly.pdbx_seq_one_letter_code
_entity_poly.pdbx_strand_id
1 'polypeptide(L)'
;MSRQTADELRRLSSLLERQGERVLRQATMACRVLTDPGSDVPDPQVLEEDIDREEVVLEEEALRIMALHHPIGGDLRALVTVLRANGDLERIADHALSVLEASPSLSGPVSDALSLLSARILGMLGRSLSALRERDPRIAQTVLEESSSMRALAEAAWRHARIRAGSGKAGDIDNSFLEIRIGQDLRRVGDLACNIAEDVLYQEDGKIVRHGGIGG
;
A
#
# COMPACT_ATOMS: atom_id res chain seq x y z
N MET A 1 19.81 18.32 -17.75
CA MET A 1 20.06 17.82 -16.36
C MET A 1 21.55 17.76 -16.09
N SER A 2 22.01 18.25 -14.91
CA SER A 2 23.41 18.07 -14.52
C SER A 2 23.63 16.61 -14.10
N ARG A 3 24.87 16.09 -14.22
CA ARG A 3 25.23 14.73 -13.74
C ARG A 3 24.94 14.58 -12.25
N GLN A 4 25.17 15.63 -11.49
CA GLN A 4 24.91 15.66 -10.04
C GLN A 4 23.42 15.48 -9.72
N THR A 5 22.52 16.21 -10.39
CA THR A 5 21.07 16.07 -10.20
C THR A 5 20.59 14.65 -10.51
N ALA A 6 21.13 14.03 -11.58
CA ALA A 6 20.79 12.65 -11.91
C ALA A 6 21.23 11.66 -10.83
N ASP A 7 22.41 11.87 -10.22
CA ASP A 7 22.91 11.02 -9.15
C ASP A 7 22.05 11.16 -7.88
N GLU A 8 21.63 12.37 -7.55
CA GLU A 8 20.76 12.64 -6.39
C GLU A 8 19.37 12.02 -6.58
N LEU A 9 18.77 12.16 -7.76
CA LEU A 9 17.49 11.50 -8.07
C LEU A 9 17.57 9.96 -7.99
N ARG A 10 18.68 9.37 -8.45
CA ARG A 10 18.88 7.92 -8.29
C ARG A 10 18.97 7.48 -6.83
N ARG A 11 19.68 8.26 -6.00
CA ARG A 11 19.76 7.98 -4.56
C ARG A 11 18.40 8.09 -3.90
N LEU A 12 17.62 9.10 -4.23
CA LEU A 12 16.26 9.28 -3.71
C LEU A 12 15.34 8.11 -4.11
N SER A 13 15.40 7.67 -5.38
CA SER A 13 14.67 6.48 -5.83
C SER A 13 15.06 5.22 -5.04
N SER A 14 16.37 5.03 -4.77
CA SER A 14 16.83 3.88 -3.97
C SER A 14 16.40 3.95 -2.50
N LEU A 15 16.21 5.15 -1.94
CA LEU A 15 15.61 5.32 -0.61
C LEU A 15 14.14 4.86 -0.62
N LEU A 16 13.36 5.34 -1.59
CA LEU A 16 11.95 4.96 -1.76
C LEU A 16 11.77 3.45 -1.98
N GLU A 17 12.63 2.81 -2.77
CA GLU A 17 12.63 1.36 -2.97
C GLU A 17 12.79 0.61 -1.64
N ARG A 18 13.77 1.00 -0.81
CA ARG A 18 13.98 0.37 0.51
C ARG A 18 12.79 0.54 1.44
N GLN A 19 12.18 1.73 1.45
CA GLN A 19 10.96 1.96 2.22
C GLN A 19 9.83 1.07 1.71
N GLY A 20 9.61 1.00 0.40
CA GLY A 20 8.62 0.11 -0.21
C GLY A 20 8.81 -1.36 0.18
N GLU A 21 10.06 -1.85 0.24
CA GLU A 21 10.36 -3.19 0.72
C GLU A 21 10.01 -3.40 2.20
N ARG A 22 10.22 -2.39 3.06
CA ARG A 22 9.84 -2.47 4.48
C ARG A 22 8.33 -2.52 4.64
N VAL A 23 7.61 -1.64 3.95
CA VAL A 23 6.15 -1.60 3.95
C VAL A 23 5.56 -2.91 3.42
N LEU A 24 6.11 -3.47 2.34
CA LEU A 24 5.67 -4.77 1.82
C LEU A 24 5.90 -5.90 2.84
N ARG A 25 7.03 -5.89 3.54
CA ARG A 25 7.28 -6.88 4.62
C ARG A 25 6.27 -6.74 5.75
N GLN A 26 5.97 -5.52 6.20
CA GLN A 26 4.96 -5.26 7.24
C GLN A 26 3.57 -5.72 6.80
N ALA A 27 3.13 -5.37 5.59
CA ALA A 27 1.87 -5.83 5.03
C ALA A 27 1.79 -7.36 4.91
N THR A 28 2.92 -8.00 4.54
CA THR A 28 3.01 -9.46 4.47
C THR A 28 2.85 -10.09 5.85
N MET A 29 3.48 -9.52 6.89
CA MET A 29 3.31 -9.98 8.27
C MET A 29 1.86 -9.82 8.74
N ALA A 30 1.23 -8.67 8.50
CA ALA A 30 -0.16 -8.43 8.85
C ALA A 30 -1.12 -9.45 8.20
N CYS A 31 -0.93 -9.74 6.92
CA CYS A 31 -1.72 -10.76 6.21
C CYS A 31 -1.44 -12.18 6.71
N ARG A 32 -0.20 -12.48 7.11
CA ARG A 32 0.17 -13.79 7.64
C ARG A 32 -0.51 -14.07 8.98
N VAL A 33 -0.55 -13.11 9.89
CA VAL A 33 -1.22 -13.26 11.20
C VAL A 33 -2.71 -13.55 11.05
N LEU A 34 -3.36 -13.02 10.01
CA LEU A 34 -4.76 -13.34 9.71
C LEU A 34 -4.98 -14.84 9.38
N THR A 35 -4.03 -15.47 8.73
CA THR A 35 -4.15 -16.86 8.26
C THR A 35 -3.45 -17.85 9.19
N ASP A 36 -2.49 -17.39 9.97
CA ASP A 36 -1.71 -18.17 10.94
C ASP A 36 -1.53 -17.34 12.23
N PRO A 37 -2.51 -17.36 13.15
CA PRO A 37 -2.48 -16.59 14.40
C PRO A 37 -1.33 -16.95 15.36
N GLY A 38 -0.63 -18.05 15.12
CA GLY A 38 0.54 -18.48 15.91
C GLY A 38 1.87 -17.97 15.37
N SER A 39 1.86 -17.20 14.28
CA SER A 39 3.10 -16.66 13.71
C SER A 39 3.74 -15.63 14.64
N ASP A 40 5.06 -15.73 14.79
CA ASP A 40 5.87 -14.75 15.52
C ASP A 40 5.85 -13.41 14.79
N VAL A 41 5.53 -12.35 15.50
CA VAL A 41 5.40 -10.99 14.96
C VAL A 41 6.31 -10.07 15.74
N PRO A 42 7.19 -9.31 15.07
CA PRO A 42 7.98 -8.28 15.72
C PRO A 42 7.06 -7.23 16.39
N ASP A 43 7.61 -6.50 17.35
CA ASP A 43 6.89 -5.42 18.01
C ASP A 43 6.39 -4.41 16.96
N PRO A 44 5.07 -4.18 16.88
CA PRO A 44 4.49 -3.26 15.92
C PRO A 44 5.06 -1.84 16.00
N GLN A 45 5.37 -1.35 17.19
CA GLN A 45 5.91 0.00 17.41
C GLN A 45 7.30 0.18 16.77
N VAL A 46 8.14 -0.86 16.80
CA VAL A 46 9.47 -0.80 16.16
C VAL A 46 9.36 -0.71 14.63
N LEU A 47 8.35 -1.36 14.06
CA LEU A 47 8.11 -1.31 12.62
C LEU A 47 7.63 0.09 12.17
N GLU A 48 6.77 0.73 12.96
CA GLU A 48 6.25 2.08 12.71
C GLU A 48 7.35 3.13 12.77
N GLU A 49 8.10 3.20 13.88
CA GLU A 49 9.15 4.20 14.08
C GLU A 49 10.20 4.25 12.96
N ASP A 50 10.54 3.11 12.38
CA ASP A 50 11.52 3.03 11.28
C ASP A 50 10.96 3.57 9.96
N ILE A 51 9.65 3.33 9.68
CA ILE A 51 8.99 3.79 8.47
C ILE A 51 8.76 5.30 8.53
N ASP A 52 8.28 5.83 9.64
CA ASP A 52 8.05 7.25 9.86
C ASP A 52 9.34 8.06 9.73
N ARG A 53 10.44 7.56 10.30
CA ARG A 53 11.75 8.21 10.17
C ARG A 53 12.23 8.27 8.73
N GLU A 54 12.04 7.20 7.96
CA GLU A 54 12.44 7.19 6.54
C GLU A 54 11.52 8.06 5.69
N GLU A 55 10.22 8.16 6.00
CA GLU A 55 9.29 9.07 5.34
C GLU A 55 9.80 10.51 5.40
N VAL A 56 10.11 10.99 6.59
CA VAL A 56 10.62 12.37 6.80
C VAL A 56 11.92 12.60 6.03
N VAL A 57 12.87 11.66 6.09
CA VAL A 57 14.14 11.76 5.35
C VAL A 57 13.93 11.84 3.84
N LEU A 58 13.00 11.05 3.29
CA LEU A 58 12.67 11.08 1.86
C LEU A 58 12.05 12.41 1.45
N GLU A 59 11.12 12.93 2.25
CA GLU A 59 10.48 14.22 1.98
C GLU A 59 11.49 15.37 2.02
N GLU A 60 12.31 15.46 3.07
CA GLU A 60 13.35 16.48 3.21
C GLU A 60 14.34 16.46 2.02
N GLU A 61 14.78 15.27 1.62
CA GLU A 61 15.72 15.11 0.52
C GLU A 61 15.09 15.50 -0.83
N ALA A 62 13.83 15.13 -1.07
CA ALA A 62 13.10 15.54 -2.28
C ALA A 62 12.93 17.07 -2.35
N LEU A 63 12.55 17.70 -1.24
CA LEU A 63 12.42 19.17 -1.15
C LEU A 63 13.77 19.87 -1.34
N ARG A 64 14.86 19.31 -0.77
CA ARG A 64 16.22 19.83 -0.97
C ARG A 64 16.62 19.81 -2.45
N ILE A 65 16.39 18.69 -3.15
CA ILE A 65 16.67 18.56 -4.58
C ILE A 65 15.86 19.57 -5.38
N MET A 66 14.57 19.75 -5.08
CA MET A 66 13.72 20.76 -5.71
C MET A 66 14.28 22.17 -5.55
N ALA A 67 14.67 22.54 -4.32
CA ALA A 67 15.15 23.88 -3.99
C ALA A 67 16.50 24.20 -4.65
N LEU A 68 17.41 23.23 -4.76
CA LEU A 68 18.76 23.44 -5.25
C LEU A 68 18.88 23.36 -6.77
N HIS A 69 18.10 22.48 -7.41
CA HIS A 69 18.30 22.15 -8.84
C HIS A 69 17.19 22.64 -9.75
N HIS A 70 16.06 23.13 -9.21
CA HIS A 70 14.91 23.62 -9.99
C HIS A 70 14.54 22.68 -11.14
N PRO A 71 14.25 21.38 -10.86
CA PRO A 71 14.02 20.38 -11.90
C PRO A 71 12.77 20.73 -12.72
N ILE A 72 12.79 20.38 -14.02
CA ILE A 72 11.69 20.60 -14.96
C ILE A 72 11.36 19.31 -15.72
N GLY A 73 10.18 19.27 -16.31
CA GLY A 73 9.76 18.15 -17.18
C GLY A 73 9.77 16.81 -16.44
N GLY A 74 10.48 15.81 -17.00
CA GLY A 74 10.55 14.45 -16.44
C GLY A 74 11.16 14.38 -15.04
N ASP A 75 12.20 15.20 -14.76
CA ASP A 75 12.86 15.22 -13.45
C ASP A 75 11.90 15.74 -12.35
N LEU A 76 11.10 16.76 -12.66
CA LEU A 76 10.08 17.27 -11.75
C LEU A 76 8.99 16.21 -11.52
N ARG A 77 8.53 15.54 -12.59
CA ARG A 77 7.54 14.47 -12.44
C ARG A 77 8.07 13.32 -11.57
N ALA A 78 9.34 12.93 -11.76
CA ALA A 78 9.96 11.89 -10.93
C ALA A 78 9.97 12.27 -9.44
N LEU A 79 10.31 13.53 -9.09
CA LEU A 79 10.25 14.01 -7.71
C LEU A 79 8.82 14.02 -7.15
N VAL A 80 7.84 14.47 -7.94
CA VAL A 80 6.43 14.46 -7.55
C VAL A 80 5.94 13.02 -7.30
N THR A 81 6.32 12.06 -8.18
CA THR A 81 6.01 10.64 -7.99
C THR A 81 6.63 10.11 -6.69
N VAL A 82 7.90 10.44 -6.40
CA VAL A 82 8.54 10.01 -5.14
C VAL A 82 7.78 10.55 -3.93
N LEU A 83 7.44 11.84 -3.90
CA LEU A 83 6.72 12.44 -2.76
C LEU A 83 5.34 11.81 -2.55
N ARG A 84 4.59 11.55 -3.62
CA ARG A 84 3.28 10.92 -3.53
C ARG A 84 3.37 9.47 -3.08
N ALA A 85 4.27 8.69 -3.70
CA ALA A 85 4.48 7.30 -3.34
C ALA A 85 4.97 7.17 -1.89
N ASN A 86 5.81 8.12 -1.39
CA ASN A 86 6.26 8.15 -0.01
C ASN A 86 5.08 8.25 0.98
N GLY A 87 4.18 9.22 0.79
CA GLY A 87 3.00 9.36 1.63
C GLY A 87 1.96 8.23 1.45
N ASP A 88 1.91 7.56 0.28
CA ASP A 88 1.07 6.38 0.11
C ASP A 88 1.66 5.16 0.84
N LEU A 89 3.00 5.02 0.87
CA LEU A 89 3.69 3.95 1.59
C LEU A 89 3.51 4.06 3.10
N GLU A 90 3.60 5.26 3.68
CA GLU A 90 3.31 5.51 5.09
C GLU A 90 1.88 5.05 5.42
N ARG A 91 0.87 5.52 4.66
CA ARG A 91 -0.53 5.11 4.89
C ARG A 91 -0.76 3.61 4.71
N ILE A 92 -0.04 2.94 3.81
CA ILE A 92 -0.09 1.47 3.68
C ILE A 92 0.45 0.82 4.95
N ALA A 93 1.54 1.35 5.52
CA ALA A 93 2.11 0.85 6.76
C ALA A 93 1.14 1.01 7.93
N ASP A 94 0.48 2.15 8.07
CA ASP A 94 -0.55 2.40 9.09
C ASP A 94 -1.70 1.41 9.00
N HIS A 95 -2.25 1.18 7.81
CA HIS A 95 -3.31 0.21 7.62
C HIS A 95 -2.84 -1.22 7.88
N ALA A 96 -1.61 -1.58 7.51
CA ALA A 96 -1.03 -2.88 7.81
C ALA A 96 -0.82 -3.07 9.32
N LEU A 97 -0.40 -2.02 10.03
CA LEU A 97 -0.27 -2.01 11.49
C LEU A 97 -1.64 -2.22 12.16
N SER A 98 -2.67 -1.49 11.72
CA SER A 98 -4.05 -1.67 12.20
C SER A 98 -4.56 -3.10 12.04
N VAL A 99 -4.25 -3.77 10.92
CA VAL A 99 -4.57 -5.19 10.69
C VAL A 99 -3.80 -6.09 11.67
N LEU A 100 -2.50 -5.81 11.85
CA LEU A 100 -1.63 -6.58 12.74
C LEU A 100 -2.12 -6.54 14.20
N GLU A 101 -2.50 -5.37 14.69
CA GLU A 101 -3.03 -5.16 16.05
C GLU A 101 -4.42 -5.79 16.27
N ALA A 102 -5.27 -5.76 15.24
CA ALA A 102 -6.62 -6.30 15.34
C ALA A 102 -6.67 -7.83 15.26
N SER A 103 -5.74 -8.44 14.51
CA SER A 103 -5.76 -9.88 14.18
C SER A 103 -5.70 -10.81 15.38
N PRO A 104 -4.90 -10.56 16.47
CA PRO A 104 -4.86 -11.43 17.63
C PRO A 104 -6.18 -11.52 18.42
N SER A 105 -7.07 -10.54 18.24
CA SER A 105 -8.39 -10.50 18.87
C SER A 105 -9.45 -11.31 18.12
N LEU A 106 -9.14 -11.81 16.93
CA LEU A 106 -10.04 -12.67 16.17
C LEU A 106 -10.17 -14.05 16.82
N SER A 107 -11.40 -14.55 16.88
CA SER A 107 -11.71 -15.88 17.40
C SER A 107 -12.01 -16.84 16.23
N GLY A 108 -11.10 -17.77 15.96
CA GLY A 108 -11.22 -18.75 14.89
C GLY A 108 -10.79 -18.23 13.50
N PRO A 109 -10.99 -19.05 12.46
CA PRO A 109 -10.52 -18.73 11.12
C PRO A 109 -11.33 -17.57 10.52
N VAL A 110 -10.63 -16.73 9.76
CA VAL A 110 -11.25 -15.66 8.97
C VAL A 110 -12.01 -16.24 7.76
N SER A 111 -12.91 -15.46 7.18
CA SER A 111 -13.64 -15.89 5.98
C SER A 111 -12.71 -16.08 4.78
N ASP A 112 -13.06 -17.02 3.89
CA ASP A 112 -12.33 -17.26 2.64
C ASP A 112 -12.19 -15.99 1.82
N ALA A 113 -13.23 -15.13 1.81
CA ALA A 113 -13.21 -13.86 1.10
C ALA A 113 -12.15 -12.91 1.68
N LEU A 114 -11.99 -12.85 3.01
CA LEU A 114 -10.97 -12.03 3.66
C LEU A 114 -9.55 -12.58 3.39
N SER A 115 -9.38 -13.90 3.42
CA SER A 115 -8.12 -14.55 3.06
C SER A 115 -7.74 -14.30 1.60
N LEU A 116 -8.69 -14.39 0.66
CA LEU A 116 -8.46 -14.09 -0.74
C LEU A 116 -8.15 -12.60 -0.97
N LEU A 117 -8.83 -11.70 -0.24
CA LEU A 117 -8.54 -10.26 -0.28
C LEU A 117 -7.11 -9.99 0.16
N SER A 118 -6.65 -10.55 1.28
CA SER A 118 -5.28 -10.36 1.79
C SER A 118 -4.22 -10.81 0.78
N ALA A 119 -4.40 -11.98 0.17
CA ALA A 119 -3.51 -12.48 -0.87
C ALA A 119 -3.51 -11.57 -2.12
N ARG A 120 -4.70 -11.08 -2.52
CA ARG A 120 -4.84 -10.17 -3.67
C ARG A 120 -4.10 -8.86 -3.46
N ILE A 121 -4.28 -8.21 -2.31
CA ILE A 121 -3.65 -6.92 -2.06
C ILE A 121 -2.13 -7.02 -1.94
N LEU A 122 -1.59 -8.09 -1.36
CA LEU A 122 -0.14 -8.32 -1.35
C LEU A 122 0.42 -8.44 -2.77
N GLY A 123 -0.27 -9.16 -3.65
CA GLY A 123 0.11 -9.24 -5.06
C GLY A 123 0.06 -7.88 -5.76
N MET A 124 -0.99 -7.09 -5.53
CA MET A 124 -1.13 -5.73 -6.10
C MET A 124 -0.03 -4.80 -5.58
N LEU A 125 0.23 -4.77 -4.26
CA LEU A 125 1.29 -3.96 -3.65
C LEU A 125 2.66 -4.34 -4.20
N GLY A 126 3.00 -5.63 -4.25
CA GLY A 126 4.26 -6.08 -4.81
C GLY A 126 4.47 -5.66 -6.27
N ARG A 127 3.41 -5.73 -7.09
CA ARG A 127 3.49 -5.27 -8.49
C ARG A 127 3.56 -3.75 -8.62
N SER A 128 2.84 -2.97 -7.79
CA SER A 128 2.94 -1.51 -7.82
C SER A 128 4.36 -1.03 -7.46
N LEU A 129 5.00 -1.67 -6.47
CA LEU A 129 6.40 -1.40 -6.13
C LEU A 129 7.37 -1.82 -7.24
N SER A 130 7.12 -2.95 -7.91
CA SER A 130 7.91 -3.34 -9.08
C SER A 130 7.76 -2.36 -10.23
N ALA A 131 6.52 -1.91 -10.52
CA ALA A 131 6.25 -0.88 -11.52
C ALA A 131 7.00 0.43 -11.22
N LEU A 132 7.00 0.83 -9.96
CA LEU A 132 7.69 2.05 -9.50
C LEU A 132 9.22 1.94 -9.68
N ARG A 133 9.82 0.81 -9.26
CA ARG A 133 11.25 0.53 -9.39
C ARG A 133 11.70 0.45 -10.85
N GLU A 134 10.94 -0.26 -11.68
CA GLU A 134 11.28 -0.53 -13.07
C GLU A 134 10.81 0.58 -14.01
N ARG A 135 9.98 1.52 -13.49
CA ARG A 135 9.30 2.55 -14.26
C ARG A 135 8.53 1.96 -15.45
N ASP A 136 7.87 0.81 -15.21
CA ASP A 136 7.17 0.09 -16.26
C ASP A 136 5.64 0.34 -16.19
N PRO A 137 5.09 1.13 -17.13
CA PRO A 137 3.66 1.44 -17.16
C PRO A 137 2.79 0.21 -17.44
N ARG A 138 3.33 -0.86 -18.04
CA ARG A 138 2.59 -2.09 -18.30
C ARG A 138 2.31 -2.84 -17.00
N ILE A 139 3.29 -2.91 -16.10
CA ILE A 139 3.08 -3.50 -14.76
C ILE A 139 2.07 -2.65 -13.98
N ALA A 140 2.20 -1.32 -14.02
CA ALA A 140 1.26 -0.42 -13.38
C ALA A 140 -0.18 -0.64 -13.88
N GLN A 141 -0.37 -0.80 -15.18
CA GLN A 141 -1.69 -1.06 -15.78
C GLN A 141 -2.31 -2.36 -15.26
N THR A 142 -1.53 -3.44 -15.07
CA THR A 142 -2.05 -4.70 -14.51
C THR A 142 -2.59 -4.54 -13.09
N VAL A 143 -1.98 -3.68 -12.27
CA VAL A 143 -2.46 -3.37 -10.91
C VAL A 143 -3.83 -2.69 -10.97
N LEU A 144 -4.00 -1.71 -11.87
CA LEU A 144 -5.27 -0.99 -12.03
C LEU A 144 -6.41 -1.90 -12.52
N GLU A 145 -6.11 -2.83 -13.42
CA GLU A 145 -7.08 -3.81 -13.93
C GLU A 145 -7.62 -4.73 -12.82
N GLU A 146 -6.82 -5.00 -11.79
CA GLU A 146 -7.23 -5.83 -10.65
C GLU A 146 -8.10 -5.10 -9.62
N SER A 147 -8.20 -3.77 -9.67
CA SER A 147 -8.90 -2.95 -8.68
C SER A 147 -10.38 -3.35 -8.50
N SER A 148 -11.08 -3.67 -9.58
CA SER A 148 -12.49 -4.09 -9.53
C SER A 148 -12.67 -5.43 -8.82
N SER A 149 -11.80 -6.41 -9.09
CA SER A 149 -11.83 -7.72 -8.44
C SER A 149 -11.46 -7.64 -6.96
N MET A 150 -10.51 -6.79 -6.61
CA MET A 150 -10.14 -6.50 -5.21
C MET A 150 -11.34 -5.92 -4.43
N ARG A 151 -12.04 -4.93 -4.99
CA ARG A 151 -13.24 -4.34 -4.37
C ARG A 151 -14.37 -5.37 -4.22
N ALA A 152 -14.57 -6.24 -5.19
CA ALA A 152 -15.56 -7.32 -5.10
C ALA A 152 -15.24 -8.30 -3.96
N LEU A 153 -13.95 -8.63 -3.73
CA LEU A 153 -13.53 -9.46 -2.59
C LEU A 153 -13.77 -8.74 -1.25
N ALA A 154 -13.46 -7.45 -1.16
CA ALA A 154 -13.74 -6.67 0.05
C ALA A 154 -15.25 -6.63 0.39
N GLU A 155 -16.10 -6.46 -0.61
CA GLU A 155 -17.55 -6.52 -0.44
C GLU A 155 -18.03 -7.92 -0.02
N ALA A 156 -17.42 -8.99 -0.55
CA ALA A 156 -17.75 -10.36 -0.17
C ALA A 156 -17.38 -10.63 1.29
N ALA A 157 -16.19 -10.19 1.73
CA ALA A 157 -15.75 -10.29 3.12
C ALA A 157 -16.72 -9.54 4.07
N TRP A 158 -17.10 -8.32 3.70
CA TRP A 158 -18.07 -7.51 4.45
C TRP A 158 -19.45 -8.20 4.55
N ARG A 159 -19.97 -8.74 3.44
CA ARG A 159 -21.24 -9.47 3.45
C ARG A 159 -21.18 -10.70 4.36
N HIS A 160 -20.08 -11.45 4.32
CA HIS A 160 -19.87 -12.62 5.17
C HIS A 160 -19.88 -12.23 6.66
N ALA A 161 -19.12 -11.22 7.05
CA ALA A 161 -19.09 -10.74 8.43
C ALA A 161 -20.49 -10.28 8.89
N ARG A 162 -21.24 -9.57 8.05
CA ARG A 162 -22.58 -9.12 8.36
C ARG A 162 -23.58 -10.28 8.57
N ILE A 163 -23.47 -11.35 7.77
CA ILE A 163 -24.31 -12.55 7.95
C ILE A 163 -23.96 -13.22 9.28
N ARG A 164 -22.68 -13.35 9.63
CA ARG A 164 -22.24 -13.90 10.92
C ARG A 164 -22.76 -13.08 12.10
N ALA A 165 -22.68 -11.76 12.05
CA ALA A 165 -23.24 -10.89 13.09
C ALA A 165 -24.75 -11.12 13.32
N GLY A 166 -25.49 -11.46 12.27
CA GLY A 166 -26.91 -11.81 12.34
C GLY A 166 -27.24 -13.12 13.06
N SER A 167 -26.23 -13.93 13.44
CA SER A 167 -26.42 -15.16 14.25
C SER A 167 -26.92 -14.88 15.67
N GLY A 168 -26.70 -13.64 16.17
CA GLY A 168 -27.08 -13.21 17.52
C GLY A 168 -26.18 -13.74 18.64
N LYS A 169 -25.14 -14.52 18.34
CA LYS A 169 -24.16 -14.95 19.33
C LYS A 169 -23.16 -13.83 19.59
N ALA A 170 -22.92 -13.48 20.87
CA ALA A 170 -22.04 -12.36 21.24
C ALA A 170 -20.64 -12.45 20.61
N GLY A 171 -19.98 -13.61 20.66
CA GLY A 171 -18.67 -13.79 20.04
C GLY A 171 -18.65 -13.66 18.50
N ASP A 172 -19.75 -14.01 17.82
CA ASP A 172 -19.89 -13.83 16.37
C ASP A 172 -20.04 -12.34 16.02
N ILE A 173 -20.70 -11.56 16.87
CA ILE A 173 -20.87 -10.12 16.68
C ILE A 173 -19.51 -9.42 16.77
N ASP A 174 -18.76 -9.63 17.85
CA ASP A 174 -17.44 -9.02 18.08
C ASP A 174 -16.46 -9.38 16.95
N ASN A 175 -16.42 -10.67 16.59
CA ASN A 175 -15.58 -11.14 15.50
C ASN A 175 -15.95 -10.52 14.16
N SER A 176 -17.25 -10.30 13.91
CA SER A 176 -17.72 -9.67 12.68
C SER A 176 -17.28 -8.20 12.58
N PHE A 177 -17.29 -7.45 13.68
CA PHE A 177 -16.79 -6.08 13.70
C PHE A 177 -15.27 -6.04 13.40
N LEU A 178 -14.50 -6.96 13.97
CA LEU A 178 -13.07 -7.07 13.68
C LEU A 178 -12.81 -7.43 12.21
N GLU A 179 -13.51 -8.40 11.64
CA GLU A 179 -13.38 -8.75 10.22
C GLU A 179 -13.75 -7.57 9.29
N ILE A 180 -14.78 -6.80 9.63
CA ILE A 180 -15.18 -5.60 8.87
C ILE A 180 -14.06 -4.58 8.90
N ARG A 181 -13.52 -4.27 10.09
CA ARG A 181 -12.40 -3.32 10.24
C ARG A 181 -11.19 -3.77 9.43
N ILE A 182 -10.74 -5.00 9.63
CA ILE A 182 -9.60 -5.57 8.90
C ILE A 182 -9.84 -5.54 7.38
N GLY A 183 -11.02 -5.92 6.91
CA GLY A 183 -11.36 -5.88 5.50
C GLY A 183 -11.35 -4.46 4.91
N GLN A 184 -11.71 -3.45 5.70
CA GLN A 184 -11.61 -2.03 5.30
C GLN A 184 -10.15 -1.59 5.20
N ASP A 185 -9.30 -1.93 6.18
CA ASP A 185 -7.87 -1.59 6.16
C ASP A 185 -7.17 -2.28 4.97
N LEU A 186 -7.41 -3.57 4.75
CA LEU A 186 -6.89 -4.28 3.59
C LEU A 186 -7.33 -3.66 2.27
N ARG A 187 -8.60 -3.26 2.16
CA ARG A 187 -9.08 -2.56 0.97
C ARG A 187 -8.34 -1.24 0.75
N ARG A 188 -8.08 -0.47 1.83
CA ARG A 188 -7.31 0.79 1.74
C ARG A 188 -5.90 0.56 1.23
N VAL A 189 -5.22 -0.49 1.70
CA VAL A 189 -3.91 -0.91 1.15
C VAL A 189 -4.00 -1.15 -0.37
N GLY A 190 -5.04 -1.84 -0.84
CA GLY A 190 -5.25 -2.07 -2.26
C GLY A 190 -5.52 -0.79 -3.06
N ASP A 191 -6.34 0.13 -2.53
CA ASP A 191 -6.61 1.43 -3.16
C ASP A 191 -5.31 2.28 -3.24
N LEU A 192 -4.45 2.27 -2.20
CA LEU A 192 -3.15 2.96 -2.18
C LEU A 192 -2.13 2.31 -3.15
N ALA A 193 -2.14 0.99 -3.29
CA ALA A 193 -1.33 0.32 -4.31
C ALA A 193 -1.73 0.74 -5.74
N CYS A 194 -3.02 1.01 -5.98
CA CYS A 194 -3.49 1.59 -7.24
C CYS A 194 -2.98 3.03 -7.42
N ASN A 195 -2.96 3.86 -6.37
CA ASN A 195 -2.41 5.22 -6.45
C ASN A 195 -0.93 5.21 -6.87
N ILE A 196 -0.12 4.34 -6.27
CA ILE A 196 1.29 4.16 -6.66
C ILE A 196 1.40 3.78 -8.15
N ALA A 197 0.54 2.88 -8.64
CA ALA A 197 0.50 2.51 -10.05
C ALA A 197 0.09 3.68 -10.96
N GLU A 198 -0.91 4.49 -10.55
CA GLU A 198 -1.31 5.71 -11.26
C GLU A 198 -0.17 6.73 -11.33
N ASP A 199 0.62 6.88 -10.26
CA ASP A 199 1.78 7.77 -10.23
C ASP A 199 2.92 7.31 -11.15
N VAL A 200 3.11 6.00 -11.35
CA VAL A 200 4.03 5.46 -12.36
C VAL A 200 3.58 5.86 -13.77
N LEU A 201 2.29 5.73 -14.10
CA LEU A 201 1.74 6.16 -15.39
C LEU A 201 1.91 7.67 -15.58
N TYR A 202 1.67 8.46 -14.53
CA TYR A 202 1.87 9.92 -14.57
C TYR A 202 3.34 10.27 -14.84
N GLN A 203 4.29 9.58 -14.21
CA GLN A 203 5.71 9.84 -14.38
C GLN A 203 6.15 9.68 -15.84
N GLU A 204 5.67 8.63 -16.52
CA GLU A 204 6.06 8.31 -17.90
C GLU A 204 5.30 9.17 -18.92
N ASP A 205 3.98 9.24 -18.84
CA ASP A 205 3.14 9.89 -19.86
C ASP A 205 2.89 11.39 -19.59
N GLY A 206 3.11 11.86 -18.38
CA GLY A 206 2.77 13.22 -17.95
C GLY A 206 1.26 13.47 -17.83
N LYS A 207 0.43 12.44 -17.98
CA LYS A 207 -1.03 12.52 -17.86
C LYS A 207 -1.47 12.08 -16.49
N ILE A 208 -2.31 12.88 -15.84
CA ILE A 208 -2.92 12.53 -14.55
C ILE A 208 -4.06 11.54 -14.82
N VAL A 209 -3.85 10.26 -14.49
CA VAL A 209 -4.90 9.23 -14.49
C VAL A 209 -5.42 9.14 -13.05
N ARG A 210 -6.71 9.33 -12.83
CA ARG A 210 -7.34 9.15 -11.51
C ARG A 210 -8.63 8.35 -11.67
N HIS A 211 -8.78 7.30 -10.82
CA HIS A 211 -10.02 6.54 -10.66
C HIS A 211 -10.62 5.93 -11.93
N GLY A 212 -9.78 5.44 -12.84
CA GLY A 212 -10.24 4.71 -14.04
C GLY A 212 -10.86 5.59 -15.15
N GLY A 213 -10.71 6.91 -15.09
CA GLY A 213 -11.12 7.84 -16.12
C GLY A 213 -9.91 8.41 -16.86
N ILE A 214 -9.73 8.07 -18.12
CA ILE A 214 -8.87 8.84 -19.03
C ILE A 214 -9.62 10.16 -19.24
N GLY A 215 -9.19 11.21 -18.53
CA GLY A 215 -9.66 12.57 -18.80
C GLY A 215 -9.23 12.94 -20.23
N GLY A 216 -10.22 13.11 -21.11
CA GLY A 216 -10.05 13.54 -22.48
C GLY A 216 -9.63 15.01 -22.61
#